data_64eda1029b55e5655c88b4227f2c6837
#
_entry.id   64eda1029b55e5655c88b4227f2c6837
#
_cell.length_a   1.000
_cell.length_b   1.000
_cell.length_c   1.000
_cell.angle_alpha   90.00
_cell.angle_beta   90.00
_cell.angle_gamma   90.00
#
_symmetry.space_group_name_H-M   'P 1'
#
loop_
_entity.id
_entity.type
_entity.pdbx_description
1 polymer ?
#
loop_
_entity_poly.entity_id
_entity_poly.type
_entity_poly.pdbx_seq_one_letter_code
_entity_poly.pdbx_strand_id
1 'polypeptide(L)'
;AGGQESMTNGPYLLPKARGGYKYGNGEIVDSMQYDGLTDAYAKAPMGDFAEACATECSINRDMQDTFTIQSYNRALDAQKNGAFANEIAPVVVKDRKGDIVIDKDEEPGKVKFDKIPELKPVFKKDGTITAANASSIDDGAAAVVLASEAKVQELGLTPMAKILAQASFAHAPKDFNTAPIHAINKVL
;
A
#
# COMPACT_ATOMS: atom_id res chain seq x y z
N ALA A 1 -5.07 -4.34 17.74
CA ALA A 1 -4.57 -4.88 16.47
C ALA A 1 -4.03 -3.73 15.64
N GLY A 2 -3.02 -3.98 14.78
CA GLY A 2 -2.44 -2.95 13.95
C GLY A 2 -1.32 -3.49 13.09
N GLY A 3 -0.74 -2.60 12.32
CA GLY A 3 0.42 -2.88 11.50
C GLY A 3 1.21 -1.61 11.23
N GLN A 4 2.47 -1.79 10.89
CA GLN A 4 3.35 -0.71 10.47
C GLN A 4 4.36 -1.22 9.45
N GLU A 5 4.81 -0.35 8.59
CA GLU A 5 5.90 -0.60 7.66
C GLU A 5 6.70 0.67 7.46
N SER A 6 8.02 0.53 7.34
CA SER A 6 8.91 1.59 6.93
C SER A 6 9.66 1.14 5.68
N MET A 7 9.12 1.45 4.52
CA MET A 7 9.76 1.13 3.25
C MET A 7 11.03 1.96 3.05
N THR A 8 11.07 3.19 3.58
CA THR A 8 12.26 4.05 3.57
C THR A 8 13.47 3.39 4.27
N ASN A 9 13.23 2.60 5.33
CA ASN A 9 14.27 1.93 6.09
C ASN A 9 14.48 0.46 5.70
N GLY A 10 13.89 0.01 4.59
CA GLY A 10 14.12 -1.34 4.05
C GLY A 10 15.62 -1.56 3.80
N PRO A 11 16.26 -2.59 4.40
CA PRO A 11 17.69 -2.78 4.25
C PRO A 11 18.07 -3.39 2.89
N TYR A 12 19.27 -3.11 2.45
CA TYR A 12 19.89 -3.90 1.39
C TYR A 12 20.61 -5.11 1.98
N LEU A 13 20.48 -6.26 1.31
CA LEU A 13 21.01 -7.54 1.76
C LEU A 13 22.22 -7.97 0.93
N LEU A 14 23.18 -8.61 1.59
CA LEU A 14 24.28 -9.34 0.99
C LEU A 14 24.05 -10.84 1.21
N PRO A 15 23.37 -11.56 0.32
CA PRO A 15 22.87 -12.93 0.59
C PRO A 15 23.96 -13.94 0.97
N LYS A 16 25.18 -13.77 0.48
CA LYS A 16 26.32 -14.66 0.73
C LYS A 16 27.31 -14.15 1.80
N ALA A 17 27.02 -13.01 2.44
CA ALA A 17 27.98 -12.39 3.37
C ALA A 17 28.37 -13.29 4.54
N ARG A 18 27.41 -14.03 5.12
CA ARG A 18 27.67 -14.94 6.26
C ARG A 18 28.64 -16.08 5.92
N GLY A 19 28.54 -16.64 4.71
CA GLY A 19 29.46 -17.67 4.21
C GLY A 19 30.73 -17.12 3.54
N GLY A 20 30.81 -15.81 3.38
CA GLY A 20 31.89 -15.07 2.72
C GLY A 20 31.78 -15.07 1.19
N TYR A 21 32.13 -13.94 0.61
CA TYR A 21 32.30 -13.79 -0.84
C TYR A 21 33.66 -14.33 -1.25
N LYS A 22 33.69 -15.16 -2.28
CA LYS A 22 34.92 -15.66 -2.90
C LYS A 22 35.37 -14.69 -4.01
N TYR A 23 36.30 -15.11 -4.85
CA TYR A 23 36.72 -14.36 -6.04
C TYR A 23 35.53 -14.13 -6.98
N GLY A 24 35.42 -12.88 -7.47
CA GLY A 24 34.34 -12.43 -8.35
C GLY A 24 33.37 -11.45 -7.69
N ASN A 25 32.38 -10.99 -8.45
CA ASN A 25 31.40 -9.99 -8.01
C ASN A 25 30.41 -10.61 -7.01
N GLY A 26 29.88 -9.73 -6.12
CA GLY A 26 28.75 -10.02 -5.25
C GLY A 26 27.48 -9.30 -5.72
N GLU A 27 26.35 -9.71 -5.18
CA GLU A 27 25.03 -9.11 -5.40
C GLU A 27 24.58 -8.38 -4.15
N ILE A 28 23.97 -7.22 -4.33
CA ILE A 28 23.27 -6.45 -3.30
C ILE A 28 21.78 -6.51 -3.66
N VAL A 29 20.94 -6.99 -2.73
CA VAL A 29 19.51 -7.17 -2.94
C VAL A 29 18.76 -6.15 -2.10
N ASP A 30 17.85 -5.41 -2.72
CA ASP A 30 16.88 -4.56 -2.03
C ASP A 30 15.81 -5.47 -1.40
N SER A 31 15.77 -5.52 -0.06
CA SER A 31 14.82 -6.37 0.66
C SER A 31 13.36 -5.94 0.45
N MET A 32 13.10 -4.65 0.31
CA MET A 32 11.77 -4.14 0.03
C MET A 32 11.23 -4.69 -1.29
N GLN A 33 12.04 -4.60 -2.35
CA GLN A 33 11.66 -5.14 -3.65
C GLN A 33 11.58 -6.67 -3.61
N TYR A 34 12.55 -7.34 -3.02
CA TYR A 34 12.68 -8.80 -3.05
C TYR A 34 11.60 -9.50 -2.23
N ASP A 35 11.36 -9.03 -1.00
CA ASP A 35 10.42 -9.66 -0.06
C ASP A 35 8.99 -9.15 -0.22
N GLY A 36 8.81 -7.86 -0.53
CA GLY A 36 7.49 -7.20 -0.56
C GLY A 36 6.87 -7.05 -1.94
N LEU A 37 7.67 -6.85 -3.00
CA LEU A 37 7.18 -6.43 -4.31
C LEU A 37 7.50 -7.41 -5.45
N THR A 38 8.06 -8.57 -5.13
CA THR A 38 8.39 -9.62 -6.11
C THR A 38 7.67 -10.91 -5.76
N ASP A 39 6.96 -11.48 -6.71
CA ASP A 39 6.31 -12.78 -6.54
C ASP A 39 7.33 -13.89 -6.26
N ALA A 40 7.08 -14.68 -5.23
CA ALA A 40 7.99 -15.72 -4.78
C ALA A 40 8.13 -16.88 -5.78
N TYR A 41 7.15 -17.11 -6.63
CA TYR A 41 7.10 -18.22 -7.59
C TYR A 41 7.61 -17.82 -8.97
N ALA A 42 7.03 -16.80 -9.57
CA ALA A 42 7.39 -16.33 -10.91
C ALA A 42 8.64 -15.42 -10.93
N LYS A 43 9.06 -14.91 -9.75
CA LYS A 43 10.16 -13.95 -9.62
C LYS A 43 9.94 -12.68 -10.46
N ALA A 44 8.69 -12.30 -10.62
CA ALA A 44 8.26 -11.14 -11.37
C ALA A 44 7.74 -10.02 -10.43
N PRO A 45 7.85 -8.75 -10.81
CA PRO A 45 7.28 -7.65 -10.05
C PRO A 45 5.75 -7.78 -9.90
N MET A 46 5.20 -7.34 -8.77
CA MET A 46 3.75 -7.32 -8.56
C MET A 46 2.98 -6.54 -9.63
N GLY A 47 3.60 -5.52 -10.21
CA GLY A 47 3.02 -4.74 -11.30
C GLY A 47 2.77 -5.53 -12.58
N ASP A 48 3.55 -6.56 -12.88
CA ASP A 48 3.33 -7.42 -14.04
C ASP A 48 2.00 -8.18 -13.92
N PHE A 49 1.64 -8.62 -12.71
CA PHE A 49 0.35 -9.25 -12.45
C PHE A 49 -0.81 -8.23 -12.50
N ALA A 50 -0.56 -6.99 -12.09
CA ALA A 50 -1.54 -5.91 -12.24
C ALA A 50 -1.82 -5.61 -13.74
N GLU A 51 -0.80 -5.59 -14.59
CA GLU A 51 -0.96 -5.46 -16.05
C GLU A 51 -1.73 -6.65 -16.65
N ALA A 52 -1.44 -7.88 -16.19
CA ALA A 52 -2.17 -9.07 -16.62
C ALA A 52 -3.64 -8.99 -16.20
N CYS A 53 -3.92 -8.63 -14.96
CA CYS A 53 -5.27 -8.44 -14.44
C CYS A 53 -6.03 -7.34 -15.20
N ALA A 54 -5.40 -6.20 -15.46
CA ALA A 54 -6.00 -5.12 -16.25
C ALA A 54 -6.40 -5.59 -17.66
N THR A 55 -5.54 -6.40 -18.30
CA THR A 55 -5.80 -6.98 -19.61
C THR A 55 -6.97 -7.96 -19.56
N GLU A 56 -6.97 -8.89 -18.60
CA GLU A 56 -8.00 -9.92 -18.43
C GLU A 56 -9.37 -9.31 -18.11
N CYS A 57 -9.38 -8.29 -17.26
CA CYS A 57 -10.60 -7.57 -16.88
C CYS A 57 -11.01 -6.47 -17.86
N SER A 58 -10.29 -6.29 -18.97
CA SER A 58 -10.53 -5.23 -19.97
C SER A 58 -10.52 -3.81 -19.37
N ILE A 59 -9.67 -3.56 -18.39
CA ILE A 59 -9.49 -2.26 -17.74
C ILE A 59 -8.40 -1.50 -18.49
N ASN A 60 -8.79 -0.49 -19.25
CA ASN A 60 -7.86 0.31 -20.03
C ASN A 60 -7.23 1.44 -19.20
N ARG A 61 -6.28 2.17 -19.79
CA ARG A 61 -5.56 3.25 -19.17
C ARG A 61 -6.48 4.41 -18.74
N ASP A 62 -7.42 4.81 -19.57
CA ASP A 62 -8.33 5.92 -19.26
C ASP A 62 -9.23 5.62 -18.07
N MET A 63 -9.68 4.37 -17.94
CA MET A 63 -10.45 3.92 -16.76
C MET A 63 -9.61 4.01 -15.49
N GLN A 64 -8.34 3.60 -15.55
CA GLN A 64 -7.43 3.66 -14.42
C GLN A 64 -7.10 5.11 -14.04
N ASP A 65 -6.79 5.97 -15.01
CA ASP A 65 -6.52 7.38 -14.76
C ASP A 65 -7.74 8.12 -14.18
N THR A 66 -8.94 7.84 -14.69
CA THR A 66 -10.19 8.38 -14.15
C THR A 66 -10.40 7.98 -12.70
N PHE A 67 -10.23 6.71 -12.38
CA PHE A 67 -10.34 6.20 -11.01
C PHE A 67 -9.27 6.84 -10.10
N THR A 68 -8.04 6.95 -10.57
CA THR A 68 -6.92 7.56 -9.87
C THR A 68 -7.21 9.01 -9.50
N ILE A 69 -7.64 9.81 -10.47
CA ILE A 69 -8.03 11.22 -10.26
C ILE A 69 -9.16 11.31 -9.22
N GLN A 70 -10.16 10.45 -9.33
CA GLN A 70 -11.27 10.42 -8.36
C GLN A 70 -10.78 10.04 -6.95
N SER A 71 -9.88 9.06 -6.83
CA SER A 71 -9.31 8.62 -5.56
C SER A 71 -8.52 9.73 -4.88
N TYR A 72 -7.63 10.41 -5.61
CA TYR A 72 -6.88 11.56 -5.06
C TYR A 72 -7.79 12.71 -4.65
N ASN A 73 -8.78 13.07 -5.45
CA ASN A 73 -9.72 14.13 -5.10
C ASN A 73 -10.49 13.79 -3.83
N ARG A 74 -10.96 12.56 -3.67
CA ARG A 74 -11.63 12.10 -2.44
C ARG A 74 -10.72 12.19 -1.22
N ALA A 75 -9.46 11.79 -1.35
CA ALA A 75 -8.49 11.88 -0.27
C ALA A 75 -8.22 13.34 0.14
N LEU A 76 -8.00 14.23 -0.84
CA LEU A 76 -7.81 15.67 -0.60
C LEU A 76 -9.03 16.34 0.03
N ASP A 77 -10.23 16.01 -0.41
CA ASP A 77 -11.47 16.52 0.16
C ASP A 77 -11.66 16.01 1.60
N ALA A 78 -11.37 14.72 1.86
CA ALA A 78 -11.43 14.15 3.20
C ALA A 78 -10.43 14.83 4.17
N GLN A 79 -9.20 15.07 3.72
CA GLN A 79 -8.22 15.84 4.49
C GLN A 79 -8.69 17.27 4.76
N LYS A 80 -9.17 17.97 3.74
CA LYS A 80 -9.66 19.36 3.84
C LYS A 80 -10.85 19.49 4.80
N ASN A 81 -11.74 18.50 4.78
CA ASN A 81 -12.95 18.48 5.62
C ASN A 81 -12.69 17.90 7.02
N GLY A 82 -11.45 17.52 7.34
CA GLY A 82 -11.07 16.98 8.65
C GLY A 82 -11.65 15.59 8.95
N ALA A 83 -11.99 14.80 7.91
CA ALA A 83 -12.59 13.47 8.08
C ALA A 83 -11.70 12.52 8.91
N PHE A 84 -10.37 12.70 8.86
CA PHE A 84 -9.39 11.88 9.57
C PHE A 84 -8.82 12.56 10.84
N ALA A 85 -9.30 13.74 11.23
CA ALA A 85 -8.70 14.52 12.30
C ALA A 85 -8.69 13.80 13.67
N ASN A 86 -9.66 12.92 13.92
CA ASN A 86 -9.79 12.19 15.18
C ASN A 86 -8.98 10.87 15.20
N GLU A 87 -8.39 10.47 14.10
CA GLU A 87 -7.65 9.21 13.99
C GLU A 87 -6.18 9.39 13.64
N ILE A 88 -5.78 10.57 13.15
CA ILE A 88 -4.36 10.89 12.89
C ILE A 88 -3.64 11.19 14.20
N ALA A 89 -2.58 10.42 14.50
CA ALA A 89 -1.65 10.68 15.57
C ALA A 89 -0.42 11.41 15.01
N PRO A 90 -0.20 12.70 15.32
CA PRO A 90 0.94 13.44 14.81
C PRO A 90 2.28 12.85 15.24
N VAL A 91 3.23 12.78 14.32
CA VAL A 91 4.60 12.33 14.58
C VAL A 91 5.56 13.50 14.55
N VAL A 92 6.38 13.66 15.58
CA VAL A 92 7.39 14.71 15.66
C VAL A 92 8.74 14.15 15.20
N VAL A 93 9.22 14.64 14.07
CA VAL A 93 10.55 14.31 13.53
C VAL A 93 11.54 15.35 13.99
N LYS A 94 12.60 14.91 14.66
CA LYS A 94 13.70 15.80 15.12
C LYS A 94 14.55 16.20 13.92
N ASP A 95 14.67 17.48 13.67
CA ASP A 95 15.57 18.05 12.65
C ASP A 95 16.49 19.10 13.27
N ARG A 96 17.64 19.35 12.65
CA ARG A 96 18.64 20.32 13.13
C ARG A 96 18.12 21.76 13.10
N LYS A 97 17.15 22.07 12.26
CA LYS A 97 16.55 23.40 12.10
C LYS A 97 15.30 23.60 12.94
N GLY A 98 14.91 22.60 13.71
CA GLY A 98 13.71 22.57 14.53
C GLY A 98 12.84 21.35 14.24
N ASP A 99 12.02 20.97 15.18
CA ASP A 99 11.14 19.80 15.05
C ASP A 99 10.12 20.00 13.93
N ILE A 100 9.91 18.96 13.14
CA ILE A 100 8.90 18.90 12.07
C ILE A 100 7.75 18.02 12.55
N VAL A 101 6.54 18.56 12.56
CA VAL A 101 5.34 17.78 12.91
C VAL A 101 4.71 17.25 11.62
N ILE A 102 4.61 15.92 11.53
CA ILE A 102 3.91 15.22 10.46
C ILE A 102 2.53 14.86 10.97
N ASP A 103 1.51 15.57 10.50
CA ASP A 103 0.10 15.45 10.91
C ASP A 103 -0.86 15.27 9.73
N LYS A 104 -0.32 15.07 8.53
CA LYS A 104 -1.07 14.87 7.28
C LYS A 104 -0.44 13.79 6.44
N ASP A 105 -1.27 13.03 5.75
CA ASP A 105 -0.84 12.16 4.67
C ASP A 105 -0.29 13.02 3.52
N GLU A 106 0.95 12.76 3.12
CA GLU A 106 1.68 13.61 2.16
C GLU A 106 1.35 13.28 0.70
N GLU A 107 1.05 12.02 0.37
CA GLU A 107 0.90 11.56 -1.01
C GLU A 107 -0.22 12.28 -1.78
N PRO A 108 -1.44 12.47 -1.23
CA PRO A 108 -2.48 13.17 -1.97
C PRO A 108 -2.09 14.60 -2.37
N GLY A 109 -1.24 15.26 -1.55
CA GLY A 109 -0.79 16.63 -1.80
C GLY A 109 0.30 16.77 -2.86
N LYS A 110 0.96 15.67 -3.25
CA LYS A 110 2.06 15.68 -4.23
C LYS A 110 1.59 15.50 -5.68
N VAL A 111 0.34 15.07 -5.90
CA VAL A 111 -0.16 14.71 -7.22
C VAL A 111 -0.28 15.94 -8.16
N LYS A 112 0.11 15.74 -9.41
CA LYS A 112 -0.07 16.70 -10.50
C LYS A 112 -1.08 16.15 -11.48
N PHE A 113 -2.35 16.53 -11.31
CA PHE A 113 -3.49 15.96 -12.05
C PHE A 113 -3.35 16.08 -13.56
N ASP A 114 -2.85 17.21 -14.03
CA ASP A 114 -2.60 17.50 -15.45
C ASP A 114 -1.57 16.56 -16.08
N LYS A 115 -0.69 15.95 -15.26
CA LYS A 115 0.36 15.06 -15.71
C LYS A 115 -0.04 13.58 -15.71
N ILE A 116 -1.12 13.20 -15.03
CA ILE A 116 -1.53 11.79 -14.95
C ILE A 116 -1.65 11.13 -16.32
N PRO A 117 -2.34 11.71 -17.33
CA PRO A 117 -2.47 11.10 -18.65
C PRO A 117 -1.15 10.99 -19.42
N GLU A 118 -0.17 11.85 -19.11
CA GLU A 118 1.13 11.91 -19.78
C GLU A 118 2.16 10.90 -19.21
N LEU A 119 1.85 10.27 -18.06
CA LEU A 119 2.77 9.35 -17.40
C LEU A 119 2.97 8.08 -18.24
N LYS A 120 4.24 7.67 -18.31
CA LYS A 120 4.62 6.43 -19.00
C LYS A 120 4.33 5.23 -18.10
N PRO A 121 3.93 4.09 -18.68
CA PRO A 121 3.86 2.83 -17.96
C PRO A 121 5.22 2.43 -17.37
N VAL A 122 5.21 1.81 -16.19
CA VAL A 122 6.44 1.48 -15.43
C VAL A 122 6.84 0.01 -15.49
N PHE A 123 5.92 -0.91 -15.75
CA PHE A 123 6.19 -2.35 -15.78
C PHE A 123 6.27 -2.93 -17.18
N LYS A 124 5.50 -2.42 -18.13
CA LYS A 124 5.42 -2.91 -19.50
C LYS A 124 5.41 -1.75 -20.46
N LYS A 125 6.17 -1.84 -21.57
CA LYS A 125 6.31 -0.75 -22.55
C LYS A 125 4.99 -0.17 -23.05
N ASP A 126 4.01 -1.03 -23.32
CA ASP A 126 2.67 -0.66 -23.79
C ASP A 126 1.63 -1.01 -22.70
N GLY A 127 2.03 -0.87 -21.42
CA GLY A 127 1.19 -1.15 -20.28
C GLY A 127 0.31 0.02 -19.86
N THR A 128 -0.37 -0.15 -18.75
CA THR A 128 -1.35 0.81 -18.22
C THR A 128 -1.01 1.29 -16.81
N ILE A 129 -0.14 0.57 -16.11
CA ILE A 129 0.24 0.90 -14.73
C ILE A 129 1.33 1.98 -14.73
N THR A 130 1.06 3.08 -14.04
CA THR A 130 1.96 4.26 -13.94
C THR A 130 2.29 4.59 -12.50
N ALA A 131 3.21 5.52 -12.30
CA ALA A 131 3.53 6.02 -10.96
C ALA A 131 2.35 6.68 -10.23
N ALA A 132 1.30 7.12 -10.95
CA ALA A 132 0.14 7.73 -10.32
C ALA A 132 -0.93 6.72 -9.91
N ASN A 133 -1.06 5.60 -10.63
CA ASN A 133 -2.08 4.58 -10.36
C ASN A 133 -1.54 3.33 -9.66
N ALA A 134 -0.22 3.22 -9.48
CA ALA A 134 0.40 2.24 -8.61
C ALA A 134 0.41 2.73 -7.14
N SER A 135 0.47 1.81 -6.19
CA SER A 135 0.71 2.15 -4.78
C SER A 135 2.08 2.79 -4.62
N SER A 136 2.18 3.83 -3.81
CA SER A 136 3.43 4.52 -3.52
C SER A 136 4.33 3.70 -2.60
N ILE A 137 5.62 4.08 -2.55
CA ILE A 137 6.57 3.59 -1.55
C ILE A 137 6.48 4.53 -0.37
N ASP A 138 5.87 4.07 0.73
CA ASP A 138 5.52 4.90 1.88
C ASP A 138 5.93 4.28 3.21
N ASP A 139 6.03 5.11 4.23
CA ASP A 139 6.09 4.71 5.63
C ASP A 139 4.73 4.95 6.27
N GLY A 140 4.27 4.02 7.11
CA GLY A 140 2.99 4.17 7.75
C GLY A 140 2.76 3.22 8.92
N ALA A 141 1.87 3.62 9.82
CA ALA A 141 1.42 2.80 10.93
C ALA A 141 -0.04 3.07 11.24
N ALA A 142 -0.77 2.02 11.59
CA ALA A 142 -2.15 2.13 12.05
C ALA A 142 -2.44 1.12 13.15
N ALA A 143 -3.29 1.50 14.11
CA ALA A 143 -3.70 0.62 15.19
C ALA A 143 -5.16 0.83 15.56
N VAL A 144 -5.84 -0.26 15.92
CA VAL A 144 -7.20 -0.24 16.47
C VAL A 144 -7.26 -1.04 17.77
N VAL A 145 -8.13 -0.63 18.69
CA VAL A 145 -8.41 -1.39 19.90
C VAL A 145 -9.61 -2.31 19.66
N LEU A 146 -9.43 -3.61 19.89
CA LEU A 146 -10.49 -4.61 19.81
C LEU A 146 -10.90 -5.01 21.23
N ALA A 147 -12.20 -5.13 21.46
CA ALA A 147 -12.75 -5.59 22.73
C ALA A 147 -13.91 -6.56 22.49
N SER A 148 -14.09 -7.54 23.37
CA SER A 148 -15.31 -8.34 23.40
C SER A 148 -16.50 -7.52 23.89
N GLU A 149 -17.72 -7.91 23.52
CA GLU A 149 -18.94 -7.25 23.96
C GLU A 149 -19.03 -7.20 25.50
N ALA A 150 -18.67 -8.30 26.17
CA ALA A 150 -18.63 -8.34 27.63
C ALA A 150 -17.67 -7.30 28.23
N LYS A 151 -16.50 -7.11 27.60
CA LYS A 151 -15.51 -6.13 28.06
C LYS A 151 -15.94 -4.70 27.78
N VAL A 152 -16.61 -4.47 26.67
CA VAL A 152 -17.24 -3.17 26.36
C VAL A 152 -18.24 -2.78 27.43
N GLN A 153 -19.09 -3.72 27.86
CA GLN A 153 -20.10 -3.49 28.92
C GLN A 153 -19.42 -3.27 30.28
N GLU A 154 -18.47 -4.15 30.65
CA GLU A 154 -17.74 -4.05 31.93
C GLU A 154 -17.05 -2.69 32.11
N LEU A 155 -16.44 -2.17 31.05
CA LEU A 155 -15.67 -0.92 31.10
C LEU A 155 -16.49 0.31 30.71
N GLY A 156 -17.77 0.17 30.36
CA GLY A 156 -18.61 1.27 29.90
C GLY A 156 -18.11 1.96 28.62
N LEU A 157 -17.51 1.21 27.70
CA LEU A 157 -16.94 1.75 26.49
C LEU A 157 -18.02 2.04 25.44
N THR A 158 -17.77 3.02 24.59
CA THR A 158 -18.61 3.30 23.42
C THR A 158 -17.91 2.74 22.18
N PRO A 159 -18.39 1.62 21.58
CA PRO A 159 -17.77 1.06 20.40
C PRO A 159 -18.03 1.92 19.16
N MET A 160 -17.03 2.10 18.31
CA MET A 160 -17.17 2.78 17.03
C MET A 160 -17.88 1.92 15.99
N ALA A 161 -17.64 0.61 16.02
CA ALA A 161 -18.25 -0.37 15.12
C ALA A 161 -18.23 -1.77 15.74
N LYS A 162 -19.06 -2.67 15.20
CA LYS A 162 -19.08 -4.10 15.52
C LYS A 162 -18.62 -4.89 14.30
N ILE A 163 -17.67 -5.83 14.51
CA ILE A 163 -17.28 -6.77 13.47
C ILE A 163 -18.37 -7.82 13.35
N LEU A 164 -19.08 -7.85 12.24
CA LEU A 164 -20.20 -8.78 12.02
C LEU A 164 -19.75 -10.10 11.39
N ALA A 165 -18.78 -10.05 10.48
CA ALA A 165 -18.27 -11.22 9.79
C ALA A 165 -16.82 -11.02 9.35
N GLN A 166 -16.17 -12.12 9.02
CA GLN A 166 -14.84 -12.15 8.44
C GLN A 166 -14.75 -13.27 7.42
N ALA A 167 -13.97 -13.08 6.37
CA ALA A 167 -13.71 -14.09 5.36
C ALA A 167 -12.30 -13.97 4.81
N SER A 168 -11.75 -15.09 4.34
CA SER A 168 -10.51 -15.13 3.59
C SER A 168 -10.71 -15.93 2.30
N PHE A 169 -9.89 -15.61 1.29
CA PHE A 169 -9.85 -16.32 0.03
C PHE A 169 -8.43 -16.36 -0.51
N ALA A 170 -8.04 -17.49 -1.08
CA ALA A 170 -6.78 -17.66 -1.77
C ALA A 170 -7.00 -18.45 -3.06
N HIS A 171 -6.27 -18.08 -4.10
CA HIS A 171 -6.20 -18.82 -5.35
C HIS A 171 -4.76 -18.79 -5.91
N ALA A 172 -4.55 -19.05 -7.20
CA ALA A 172 -3.21 -19.04 -7.76
C ALA A 172 -2.49 -17.70 -7.47
N PRO A 173 -1.24 -17.69 -7.03
CA PRO A 173 -0.52 -16.46 -6.64
C PRO A 173 -0.55 -15.37 -7.72
N LYS A 174 -0.44 -15.74 -9.00
CA LYS A 174 -0.50 -14.80 -10.13
C LYS A 174 -1.82 -14.02 -10.23
N ASP A 175 -2.90 -14.53 -9.64
CA ASP A 175 -4.26 -13.97 -9.74
C ASP A 175 -4.66 -13.23 -8.45
N PHE A 176 -3.71 -12.91 -7.57
CA PHE A 176 -3.97 -12.31 -6.25
C PHE A 176 -4.80 -11.02 -6.30
N ASN A 177 -4.69 -10.25 -7.38
CA ASN A 177 -5.42 -8.99 -7.58
C ASN A 177 -6.95 -9.16 -7.52
N THR A 178 -7.47 -10.34 -7.89
CA THR A 178 -8.91 -10.64 -7.87
C THR A 178 -9.37 -11.37 -6.61
N ALA A 179 -8.45 -11.83 -5.75
CA ALA A 179 -8.79 -12.53 -4.50
C ALA A 179 -9.74 -11.74 -3.57
N PRO A 180 -9.60 -10.41 -3.40
CA PRO A 180 -10.51 -9.62 -2.58
C PRO A 180 -11.98 -9.70 -3.02
N ILE A 181 -12.27 -9.84 -4.31
CA ILE A 181 -13.64 -9.98 -4.84
C ILE A 181 -14.34 -11.20 -4.22
N HIS A 182 -13.64 -12.32 -4.19
CA HIS A 182 -14.17 -13.57 -3.63
C HIS A 182 -14.31 -13.51 -2.11
N ALA A 183 -13.36 -12.86 -1.41
CA ALA A 183 -13.46 -12.68 0.02
C ALA A 183 -14.63 -11.75 0.41
N ILE A 184 -14.85 -10.67 -0.35
CA ILE A 184 -15.99 -9.76 -0.16
C ILE A 184 -17.31 -10.51 -0.38
N ASN A 185 -17.44 -11.28 -1.46
CA ASN A 185 -18.64 -12.05 -1.72
C ASN A 185 -18.95 -13.13 -0.67
N LYS A 186 -17.92 -13.61 0.05
CA LYS A 186 -18.12 -14.55 1.16
C LYS A 186 -18.59 -13.86 2.45
N VAL A 187 -18.22 -12.61 2.65
CA VAL A 187 -18.51 -11.91 3.91
C VAL A 187 -19.87 -11.21 3.87
N LEU A 188 -20.37 -10.87 2.68
CA LEU A 188 -21.71 -10.32 2.44
C LEU A 188 -22.78 -11.40 2.41
#